data_62f8020afad1ec55d592ee1f9420a3bf
#
_entry.id   62f8020afad1ec55d592ee1f9420a3bf
#
_cell.length_a   1.000
_cell.length_b   1.000
_cell.length_c   1.000
_cell.angle_alpha   90.00
_cell.angle_beta   90.00
_cell.angle_gamma   90.00
#
_symmetry.space_group_name_H-M   'P 1'
#
loop_
_entity.id
_entity.type
_entity.pdbx_description
1 polymer ?
#
loop_
_entity_poly.entity_id
_entity_poly.type
_entity_poly.pdbx_seq_one_letter_code
_entity_poly.pdbx_strand_id
1 'polypeptide(L)'
;MVTTRDSAGRPAGLTASAFTSVSLTPPMILVCVAHNAQSYEALRASDRFAVNILAAEQEALSNRFATKSSTAAEKFEGIAHKPGALGLPLLADALVHLECSTAHAYAGGDHTIFVGQVEAAAARDDDGLEPLLYYRGRYNRLKPPGGQS
;
A
#
# COMPACT_ATOMS: atom_id res chain seq x y z
N MET A 1 1.99 1.13 1.35
CA MET A 1 0.74 1.88 1.03
C MET A 1 -0.21 0.97 0.29
N VAL A 2 -1.47 0.93 0.69
CA VAL A 2 -2.53 0.20 -0.03
C VAL A 2 -3.45 1.21 -0.69
N THR A 3 -3.80 0.98 -1.96
CA THR A 3 -4.69 1.85 -2.74
C THR A 3 -5.77 1.03 -3.43
N THR A 4 -6.95 1.63 -3.59
CA THR A 4 -8.09 1.05 -4.29
C THR A 4 -8.98 2.16 -4.85
N ARG A 5 -10.15 1.81 -5.38
CA ARG A 5 -11.22 2.76 -5.72
C ARG A 5 -12.49 2.42 -4.94
N ASP A 6 -13.20 3.45 -4.54
CA ASP A 6 -14.52 3.27 -3.94
C ASP A 6 -15.58 2.93 -5.01
N SER A 7 -16.82 2.68 -4.58
CA SER A 7 -17.94 2.35 -5.47
C SER A 7 -18.31 3.46 -6.48
N ALA A 8 -17.86 4.70 -6.23
CA ALA A 8 -18.02 5.83 -7.17
C ALA A 8 -16.78 5.98 -8.09
N GLY A 9 -15.82 5.07 -8.04
CA GLY A 9 -14.58 5.12 -8.82
C GLY A 9 -13.53 6.11 -8.31
N ARG A 10 -13.75 6.75 -7.16
CA ARG A 10 -12.82 7.71 -6.57
C ARG A 10 -11.66 6.96 -5.91
N PRO A 11 -10.43 7.51 -5.93
CA PRO A 11 -9.29 6.88 -5.29
C PRO A 11 -9.45 6.85 -3.77
N ALA A 12 -9.05 5.74 -3.16
CA ALA A 12 -9.00 5.54 -1.73
C ALA A 12 -7.70 4.82 -1.36
N GLY A 13 -7.16 5.08 -0.17
CA GLY A 13 -5.92 4.44 0.25
C GLY A 13 -5.61 4.67 1.72
N LEU A 14 -4.69 3.86 2.21
CA LEU A 14 -4.20 3.92 3.59
C LEU A 14 -2.74 3.46 3.68
N THR A 15 -2.06 3.91 4.71
CA THR A 15 -0.77 3.37 5.10
C THR A 15 -0.99 2.13 5.97
N ALA A 16 -0.39 1.02 5.56
CA ALA A 16 -0.38 -0.22 6.33
C ALA A 16 1.06 -0.75 6.41
N SER A 17 1.45 -1.23 7.57
CA SER A 17 2.71 -1.96 7.81
C SER A 17 2.50 -3.47 7.85
N ALA A 18 1.27 -3.93 8.09
CA ALA A 18 0.91 -5.35 8.12
C ALA A 18 0.72 -5.88 6.68
N PHE A 19 1.83 -6.21 6.04
CA PHE A 19 1.94 -6.72 4.69
C PHE A 19 2.95 -7.86 4.64
N THR A 20 2.62 -8.95 3.93
CA THR A 20 3.56 -10.04 3.71
C THR A 20 3.24 -10.84 2.44
N SER A 21 4.26 -11.55 1.92
CA SER A 21 4.07 -12.57 0.88
C SER A 21 3.35 -13.80 1.45
N VAL A 22 2.57 -14.48 0.61
CA VAL A 22 1.80 -15.69 0.96
C VAL A 22 2.24 -16.87 0.10
N SER A 23 2.29 -16.70 -1.22
CA SER A 23 2.55 -17.78 -2.18
C SER A 23 3.34 -17.25 -3.38
N LEU A 24 4.10 -18.12 -4.02
CA LEU A 24 4.81 -17.85 -5.26
C LEU A 24 4.08 -18.42 -6.48
N THR A 25 3.30 -19.48 -6.29
CA THR A 25 2.56 -20.12 -7.38
C THR A 25 1.15 -20.51 -6.91
N PRO A 26 0.12 -19.74 -7.27
CA PRO A 26 0.19 -18.40 -7.87
C PRO A 26 0.84 -17.36 -6.93
N PRO A 27 1.35 -16.24 -7.44
CA PRO A 27 1.90 -15.19 -6.59
C PRO A 27 0.80 -14.51 -5.79
N MET A 28 0.92 -14.54 -4.47
CA MET A 28 -0.08 -14.00 -3.54
C MET A 28 0.59 -13.24 -2.41
N ILE A 29 -0.11 -12.22 -1.97
CA ILE A 29 0.25 -11.37 -0.80
C ILE A 29 -0.94 -11.24 0.13
N LEU A 30 -0.71 -10.78 1.36
CA LEU A 30 -1.78 -10.33 2.24
C LEU A 30 -1.48 -8.96 2.84
N VAL A 31 -2.57 -8.24 3.18
CA VAL A 31 -2.54 -7.01 3.97
C VAL A 31 -3.59 -7.10 5.06
N CYS A 32 -3.28 -6.63 6.28
CA CYS A 32 -4.25 -6.52 7.36
C CYS A 32 -4.70 -5.07 7.48
N VAL A 33 -6.01 -4.83 7.46
CA VAL A 33 -6.60 -3.50 7.48
C VAL A 33 -7.58 -3.40 8.65
N ALA A 34 -7.38 -2.42 9.51
CA ALA A 34 -8.24 -2.16 10.66
C ALA A 34 -9.63 -1.70 10.20
N HIS A 35 -10.69 -2.18 10.87
CA HIS A 35 -12.08 -1.84 10.54
C HIS A 35 -12.37 -0.34 10.70
N ASN A 36 -11.64 0.36 11.56
CA ASN A 36 -11.76 1.81 11.75
C ASN A 36 -10.93 2.65 10.77
N ALA A 37 -10.19 2.02 9.83
CA ALA A 37 -9.46 2.74 8.80
C ALA A 37 -10.45 3.40 7.82
N GLN A 38 -10.19 4.67 7.47
CA GLN A 38 -11.08 5.45 6.62
C GLN A 38 -11.35 4.84 5.24
N SER A 39 -10.38 4.09 4.69
CA SER A 39 -10.50 3.43 3.40
C SER A 39 -10.94 1.96 3.50
N TYR A 40 -11.30 1.48 4.72
CA TYR A 40 -11.69 0.09 4.93
C TYR A 40 -12.89 -0.32 4.07
N GLU A 41 -13.96 0.48 4.08
CA GLU A 41 -15.17 0.16 3.31
C GLU A 41 -14.91 0.17 1.80
N ALA A 42 -14.05 1.05 1.30
CA ALA A 42 -13.65 1.04 -0.11
C ALA A 42 -12.90 -0.26 -0.47
N LEU A 43 -11.97 -0.72 0.38
CA LEU A 43 -11.28 -1.99 0.19
C LEU A 43 -12.24 -3.18 0.26
N ARG A 44 -13.13 -3.19 1.25
CA ARG A 44 -14.10 -4.27 1.46
C ARG A 44 -15.08 -4.43 0.29
N ALA A 45 -15.48 -3.31 -0.31
CA ALA A 45 -16.39 -3.30 -1.45
C ALA A 45 -15.70 -3.55 -2.79
N SER A 46 -14.37 -3.39 -2.86
CA SER A 46 -13.60 -3.59 -4.08
C SER A 46 -13.17 -5.05 -4.23
N ASP A 47 -13.18 -5.54 -5.47
CA ASP A 47 -12.64 -6.85 -5.84
C ASP A 47 -11.12 -6.82 -6.12
N ARG A 48 -10.48 -5.65 -5.94
CA ARG A 48 -9.07 -5.44 -6.26
C ARG A 48 -8.44 -4.34 -5.42
N PHE A 49 -7.13 -4.44 -5.22
CA PHE A 49 -6.32 -3.41 -4.56
C PHE A 49 -4.89 -3.40 -5.09
N ALA A 50 -4.19 -2.30 -4.88
CA ALA A 50 -2.76 -2.22 -5.17
C ALA A 50 -1.96 -2.01 -3.89
N VAL A 51 -0.74 -2.53 -3.87
CA VAL A 51 0.28 -2.25 -2.86
C VAL A 51 1.39 -1.43 -3.52
N ASN A 52 1.71 -0.30 -2.89
CA ASN A 52 2.79 0.59 -3.29
C ASN A 52 3.85 0.56 -2.19
N ILE A 53 5.02 0.00 -2.46
CA ILE A 53 6.16 0.01 -1.54
C ILE A 53 6.84 1.36 -1.68
N LEU A 54 6.83 2.16 -0.62
CA LEU A 54 7.32 3.52 -0.65
C LEU A 54 8.85 3.60 -0.58
N ALA A 55 9.41 4.59 -1.28
CA ALA A 55 10.81 4.99 -1.13
C ALA A 55 11.01 5.78 0.19
N ALA A 56 12.24 5.82 0.68
CA ALA A 56 12.61 6.47 1.95
C ALA A 56 12.23 7.95 2.01
N GLU A 57 12.19 8.64 0.87
CA GLU A 57 11.83 10.06 0.73
C GLU A 57 10.32 10.29 0.85
N GLN A 58 9.50 9.25 0.81
CA GLN A 58 8.03 9.33 0.81
C GLN A 58 7.41 9.27 2.22
N GLU A 59 8.15 9.64 3.27
CA GLU A 59 7.66 9.69 4.65
C GLU A 59 6.43 10.59 4.80
N ALA A 60 6.45 11.79 4.20
CA ALA A 60 5.33 12.72 4.25
C ALA A 60 4.06 12.14 3.61
N LEU A 61 4.22 11.40 2.49
CA LEU A 61 3.13 10.68 1.84
C LEU A 61 2.57 9.58 2.74
N SER A 62 3.43 8.79 3.38
CA SER A 62 3.04 7.74 4.31
C SER A 62 2.24 8.32 5.49
N ASN A 63 2.69 9.43 6.09
CA ASN A 63 2.00 10.11 7.18
C ASN A 63 0.62 10.63 6.76
N ARG A 64 0.52 11.23 5.56
CA ARG A 64 -0.75 11.74 5.03
C ARG A 64 -1.81 10.63 4.93
N PHE A 65 -1.43 9.44 4.48
CA PHE A 65 -2.34 8.31 4.34
C PHE A 65 -2.56 7.52 5.65
N ALA A 66 -1.74 7.74 6.67
CA ALA A 66 -1.92 7.19 8.01
C ALA A 66 -2.93 8.00 8.83
N THR A 67 -3.12 9.30 8.53
CA THR A 67 -4.03 10.19 9.25
C THR A 67 -5.44 10.18 8.64
N LYS A 68 -6.45 10.57 9.44
CA LYS A 68 -7.81 10.78 8.94
C LYS A 68 -7.91 12.15 8.28
N SER A 69 -8.71 12.25 7.22
CA SER A 69 -9.12 13.47 6.53
C SER A 69 -10.64 13.52 6.44
N SER A 70 -11.24 14.56 5.86
CA SER A 70 -12.71 14.64 5.74
C SER A 70 -13.24 13.51 4.87
N THR A 71 -12.54 13.19 3.78
CA THR A 71 -12.86 12.03 2.92
C THR A 71 -11.60 11.24 2.55
N ALA A 72 -11.76 9.97 2.17
CA ALA A 72 -10.64 9.17 1.69
C ALA A 72 -10.02 9.73 0.40
N ALA A 73 -10.84 10.35 -0.46
CA ALA A 73 -10.39 10.93 -1.73
C ALA A 73 -9.52 12.18 -1.55
N GLU A 74 -9.79 13.01 -0.52
CA GLU A 74 -8.98 14.21 -0.21
C GLU A 74 -7.50 13.88 0.04
N LYS A 75 -7.19 12.67 0.49
CA LYS A 75 -5.80 12.23 0.66
C LYS A 75 -5.01 12.23 -0.64
N PHE A 76 -5.70 12.10 -1.77
CA PHE A 76 -5.09 12.08 -3.10
C PHE A 76 -4.95 13.46 -3.75
N GLU A 77 -5.52 14.52 -3.15
CA GLU A 77 -5.40 15.88 -3.69
C GLU A 77 -3.92 16.31 -3.74
N GLY A 78 -3.47 16.68 -4.95
CA GLY A 78 -2.07 17.06 -5.20
C GLY A 78 -1.07 15.91 -5.12
N ILE A 79 -1.51 14.65 -4.95
CA ILE A 79 -0.65 13.47 -4.95
C ILE A 79 -0.56 12.91 -6.37
N ALA A 80 0.66 12.87 -6.90
CA ALA A 80 0.92 12.29 -8.21
C ALA A 80 0.66 10.77 -8.18
N HIS A 81 -0.26 10.33 -9.02
CA HIS A 81 -0.58 8.93 -9.24
C HIS A 81 -1.12 8.69 -10.64
N LYS A 82 -1.05 7.47 -11.10
CA LYS A 82 -1.57 7.05 -12.41
C LYS A 82 -2.38 5.75 -12.28
N PRO A 83 -3.34 5.49 -13.18
CA PRO A 83 -3.98 4.19 -13.22
C PRO A 83 -2.98 3.11 -13.67
N GLY A 84 -2.99 1.97 -12.98
CA GLY A 84 -2.25 0.78 -13.37
C GLY A 84 -3.03 -0.11 -14.36
N ALA A 85 -2.55 -1.33 -14.55
CA ALA A 85 -3.16 -2.32 -15.45
C ALA A 85 -4.59 -2.68 -15.03
N LEU A 86 -4.88 -2.74 -13.74
CA LEU A 86 -6.21 -2.98 -13.19
C LEU A 86 -7.00 -1.69 -12.95
N GLY A 87 -6.51 -0.53 -13.40
CA GLY A 87 -7.13 0.77 -13.21
C GLY A 87 -7.00 1.34 -11.78
N LEU A 88 -6.18 0.71 -10.94
CA LEU A 88 -5.95 1.12 -9.56
C LEU A 88 -5.01 2.32 -9.48
N PRO A 89 -5.14 3.21 -8.47
CA PRO A 89 -4.24 4.34 -8.31
C PRO A 89 -2.84 3.84 -7.87
N LEU A 90 -1.84 3.97 -8.75
CA LEU A 90 -0.45 3.68 -8.46
C LEU A 90 0.27 4.98 -8.13
N LEU A 91 0.82 5.09 -6.93
CA LEU A 91 1.50 6.28 -6.43
C LEU A 91 2.83 6.49 -7.18
N ALA A 92 3.07 7.73 -7.61
CA ALA A 92 4.34 8.06 -8.26
C ALA A 92 5.53 7.82 -7.30
N ASP A 93 6.67 7.53 -7.88
CA ASP A 93 7.96 7.35 -7.19
C ASP A 93 8.02 6.21 -6.14
N ALA A 94 6.97 5.40 -6.02
CA ALA A 94 7.04 4.18 -5.21
C ALA A 94 8.06 3.18 -5.83
N LEU A 95 8.73 2.41 -4.98
CA LEU A 95 9.74 1.43 -5.41
C LEU A 95 9.13 0.26 -6.17
N VAL A 96 7.98 -0.20 -5.68
CA VAL A 96 7.28 -1.36 -6.25
C VAL A 96 5.78 -1.09 -6.26
N HIS A 97 5.14 -1.50 -7.34
CA HIS A 97 3.69 -1.59 -7.44
C HIS A 97 3.29 -3.04 -7.63
N LEU A 98 2.34 -3.51 -6.81
CA LEU A 98 1.68 -4.80 -6.97
C LEU A 98 0.19 -4.54 -7.14
N GLU A 99 -0.40 -4.95 -8.24
CA GLU A 99 -1.84 -4.89 -8.45
C GLU A 99 -2.46 -6.26 -8.26
N CYS A 100 -3.47 -6.37 -7.42
CA CYS A 100 -4.04 -7.63 -6.98
C CYS A 100 -5.54 -7.69 -7.21
N SER A 101 -6.03 -8.86 -7.61
CA SER A 101 -7.41 -9.27 -7.40
C SER A 101 -7.57 -9.82 -5.97
N THR A 102 -8.65 -9.47 -5.29
CA THR A 102 -8.92 -9.98 -3.94
C THR A 102 -9.38 -11.43 -4.01
N ALA A 103 -8.53 -12.35 -3.61
CA ALA A 103 -8.84 -13.77 -3.60
C ALA A 103 -9.67 -14.17 -2.36
N HIS A 104 -9.32 -13.62 -1.20
CA HIS A 104 -9.98 -13.91 0.06
C HIS A 104 -9.97 -12.70 1.00
N ALA A 105 -10.96 -12.64 1.89
CA ALA A 105 -11.02 -11.70 3.00
C ALA A 105 -11.44 -12.45 4.27
N TYR A 106 -10.57 -12.47 5.28
CA TYR A 106 -10.80 -13.20 6.53
C TYR A 106 -10.92 -12.26 7.72
N ALA A 107 -11.81 -12.59 8.65
CA ALA A 107 -11.90 -11.88 9.90
C ALA A 107 -10.63 -12.11 10.75
N GLY A 108 -10.03 -11.05 11.22
CA GLY A 108 -8.82 -11.04 12.05
C GLY A 108 -8.99 -10.13 13.27
N GLY A 109 -10.03 -10.38 14.09
CA GLY A 109 -10.34 -9.53 15.24
C GLY A 109 -10.91 -8.18 14.83
N ASP A 110 -10.22 -7.08 15.16
CA ASP A 110 -10.56 -5.70 14.75
C ASP A 110 -10.00 -5.32 13.36
N HIS A 111 -9.44 -6.30 12.64
CA HIS A 111 -8.91 -6.18 11.28
C HIS A 111 -9.59 -7.17 10.34
N THR A 112 -9.49 -6.90 9.05
CA THR A 112 -9.71 -7.87 7.98
C THR A 112 -8.38 -8.19 7.31
N ILE A 113 -8.12 -9.48 7.07
CA ILE A 113 -6.96 -9.97 6.33
C ILE A 113 -7.40 -10.12 4.87
N PHE A 114 -6.96 -9.21 4.01
CA PHE A 114 -7.19 -9.29 2.57
C PHE A 114 -6.05 -10.06 1.92
N VAL A 115 -6.37 -11.17 1.26
CA VAL A 115 -5.42 -11.96 0.48
C VAL A 115 -5.63 -11.61 -0.99
N GLY A 116 -4.58 -11.12 -1.65
CA GLY A 116 -4.61 -10.73 -3.05
C GLY A 116 -3.74 -11.64 -3.90
N GLN A 117 -4.27 -12.06 -5.04
CA GLN A 117 -3.48 -12.66 -6.11
C GLN A 117 -2.86 -11.53 -6.94
N VAL A 118 -1.55 -11.56 -7.12
CA VAL A 118 -0.83 -10.53 -7.88
C VAL A 118 -1.06 -10.77 -9.37
N GLU A 119 -1.70 -9.80 -10.03
CA GLU A 119 -2.01 -9.84 -11.46
C GLU A 119 -1.00 -9.02 -12.29
N ALA A 120 -0.45 -7.97 -11.70
CA ALA A 120 0.57 -7.14 -12.31
C ALA A 120 1.56 -6.64 -11.26
N ALA A 121 2.82 -6.55 -11.62
CA ALA A 121 3.89 -6.04 -10.77
C ALA A 121 4.85 -5.18 -11.59
N ALA A 122 5.33 -4.10 -10.98
CA ALA A 122 6.39 -3.26 -11.53
C ALA A 122 7.31 -2.82 -10.40
N ALA A 123 8.61 -2.88 -10.62
CA ALA A 123 9.62 -2.39 -9.70
C ALA A 123 10.49 -1.36 -10.41
N ARG A 124 10.94 -0.36 -9.68
CA ARG A 124 12.00 0.55 -10.15
C ARG A 124 13.34 -0.16 -10.02
N ASP A 125 14.16 0.02 -11.03
CA ASP A 125 15.51 -0.56 -11.11
C ASP A 125 16.56 0.59 -11.07
N ASP A 126 16.41 1.48 -10.08
CA ASP A 126 17.33 2.60 -9.89
C ASP A 126 18.29 2.27 -8.76
N ASP A 127 19.59 2.33 -9.03
CA ASP A 127 20.62 2.14 -8.00
C ASP A 127 20.48 3.17 -6.87
N GLY A 128 20.62 2.71 -5.62
CA GLY A 128 20.63 3.58 -4.44
C GLY A 128 19.25 3.93 -3.88
N LEU A 129 18.16 3.39 -4.42
CA LEU A 129 16.84 3.55 -3.82
C LEU A 129 16.71 2.72 -2.55
N GLU A 130 16.29 3.37 -1.47
CA GLU A 130 16.02 2.73 -0.18
C GLU A 130 14.53 2.66 0.11
N PRO A 131 14.03 1.56 0.73
CA PRO A 131 12.64 1.48 1.16
C PRO A 131 12.39 2.35 2.39
N LEU A 132 11.17 2.90 2.49
CA LEU A 132 10.69 3.54 3.68
C LEU A 132 10.45 2.48 4.76
N LEU A 133 11.20 2.54 5.85
CA LEU A 133 11.10 1.61 6.97
C LEU A 133 10.34 2.24 8.14
N TYR A 134 9.45 1.47 8.76
CA TYR A 134 8.75 1.87 9.98
C TYR A 134 9.05 0.87 11.10
N TYR A 135 9.70 1.35 12.17
CA TYR A 135 10.10 0.53 13.28
C TYR A 135 10.02 1.29 14.61
N ARG A 136 9.46 0.66 15.62
CA ARG A 136 9.27 1.26 16.97
C ARG A 136 8.55 2.60 16.93
N GLY A 137 7.48 2.72 16.12
CA GLY A 137 6.65 3.92 16.07
C GLY A 137 7.25 5.10 15.30
N ARG A 138 8.33 4.90 14.52
CA ARG A 138 9.00 5.95 13.74
C ARG A 138 9.55 5.41 12.42
N TYR A 139 9.76 6.33 11.48
CA TYR A 139 10.45 6.03 10.23
C TYR A 139 11.96 5.92 10.45
N ASN A 140 12.58 5.05 9.68
CA ASN A 140 14.00 4.73 9.76
C ASN A 140 14.58 4.56 8.36
N ARG A 141 15.92 4.60 8.26
CA ARG A 141 16.69 4.26 7.07
C ARG A 141 17.55 3.03 7.30
N LEU A 142 17.89 2.32 6.23
CA LEU A 142 18.89 1.27 6.28
C LEU A 142 20.25 1.89 6.65
N LYS A 143 21.01 1.21 7.50
CA LYS A 143 22.43 1.54 7.68
C LYS A 143 23.21 0.86 6.55
N PRO A 144 24.13 1.55 5.86
CA PRO A 144 24.98 0.90 4.87
C PRO A 144 25.77 -0.23 5.52
N PRO A 145 25.95 -1.38 4.85
CA PRO A 145 26.79 -2.45 5.36
C PRO A 145 28.22 -1.93 5.51
N GLY A 146 28.80 -2.01 6.73
CA GLY A 146 30.19 -1.70 6.97
C GLY A 146 30.52 -0.36 7.65
N GLY A 147 29.54 0.38 8.16
CA GLY A 147 29.81 1.51 9.07
C GLY A 147 30.26 0.99 10.45
N GLN A 148 31.53 0.67 10.62
CA GLN A 148 32.11 0.56 11.95
C GLN A 148 32.17 1.98 12.54
N SER A 149 31.49 2.18 13.66
CA SER A 149 31.63 3.35 14.52
C SER A 149 32.94 3.31 15.27
#